data_47c8a7eebdf9dbcce34e9e432140b62c
#
_entry.id   47c8a7eebdf9dbcce34e9e432140b62c
#
_cell.length_a   1.000
_cell.length_b   1.000
_cell.length_c   1.000
_cell.angle_alpha   90.00
_cell.angle_beta   90.00
_cell.angle_gamma   90.00
#
_symmetry.space_group_name_H-M   'P 1'
#
loop_
_entity.id
_entity.type
_entity.pdbx_description
1 polymer ?
#
loop_
_entity_poly.entity_id
_entity_poly.type
_entity_poly.pdbx_seq_one_letter_code
_entity_poly.pdbx_strand_id
1 'polypeptide(L)'
;VLRRAFGSPRQCYKKVFYRFLYYLINSPICKEQFNSKLTGIGVPNLHLRDIRNVEIVYPSLEEQKEIVRILDTIFDKEQDIQQLIDLIEKIDLMKKSILARAFRGELGTNLPEEESAMELLKSVLEV
;
A
#
# COMPACT_ATOMS: atom_id res chain seq x y z
N VAL A 1 -29.73 5.35 -11.42
CA VAL A 1 -29.82 6.77 -11.78
C VAL A 1 -28.84 7.55 -10.92
N LEU A 2 -27.80 8.10 -11.54
CA LEU A 2 -26.80 8.94 -10.88
C LEU A 2 -27.43 10.25 -10.37
N ARG A 3 -27.16 10.59 -9.14
CA ARG A 3 -27.64 11.83 -8.50
C ARG A 3 -26.45 12.75 -8.25
N ARG A 4 -26.60 14.05 -8.59
CA ARG A 4 -25.62 15.07 -8.22
C ARG A 4 -25.98 15.69 -6.87
N ALA A 5 -25.02 15.84 -6.00
CA ALA A 5 -25.17 16.61 -4.78
C ALA A 5 -24.33 17.88 -4.86
N PHE A 6 -25.03 19.01 -4.83
CA PHE A 6 -24.45 20.31 -4.55
C PHE A 6 -24.79 20.66 -3.10
N GLY A 7 -23.85 21.08 -2.31
CA GLY A 7 -24.17 21.76 -1.08
C GLY A 7 -23.77 21.05 0.22
N SER A 8 -24.15 21.66 1.30
CA SER A 8 -23.74 21.41 2.66
C SER A 8 -23.62 19.92 3.02
N PRO A 9 -22.54 19.49 3.65
CA PRO A 9 -22.34 18.12 4.15
C PRO A 9 -23.51 17.59 4.96
N ARG A 10 -24.28 18.47 5.60
CA ARG A 10 -25.45 18.11 6.41
C ARG A 10 -26.63 17.50 5.63
N GLN A 11 -26.72 17.74 4.32
CA GLN A 11 -27.78 17.13 3.49
C GLN A 11 -27.33 15.80 2.85
N CYS A 12 -26.03 15.58 2.69
CA CYS A 12 -25.49 14.37 2.07
C CYS A 12 -25.47 13.17 3.00
N TYR A 13 -25.27 13.35 4.31
CA TYR A 13 -25.04 12.24 5.24
C TYR A 13 -26.19 11.22 5.33
N LYS A 14 -27.42 11.63 5.04
CA LYS A 14 -28.59 10.72 5.03
C LYS A 14 -28.72 9.87 3.76
N LYS A 15 -28.00 10.24 2.67
CA LYS A 15 -28.13 9.64 1.33
C LYS A 15 -26.84 9.00 0.83
N VAL A 16 -25.75 9.22 1.53
CA VAL A 16 -24.43 8.74 1.14
C VAL A 16 -23.88 7.84 2.23
N PHE A 17 -23.52 6.62 1.85
CA PHE A 17 -22.90 5.67 2.75
C PHE A 17 -21.48 6.15 3.09
N TYR A 18 -21.10 6.19 4.37
CA TYR A 18 -19.86 6.84 4.83
C TYR A 18 -18.59 6.23 4.20
N ARG A 19 -18.53 4.90 4.02
CA ARG A 19 -17.39 4.25 3.36
C ARG A 19 -17.31 4.58 1.87
N PHE A 20 -18.46 4.68 1.20
CA PHE A 20 -18.53 5.15 -0.18
C PHE A 20 -18.01 6.58 -0.29
N LEU A 21 -18.40 7.47 0.63
CA LEU A 21 -17.89 8.84 0.68
C LEU A 21 -16.39 8.89 0.89
N TYR A 22 -15.84 8.01 1.75
CA TYR A 22 -14.39 7.88 1.95
C TYR A 22 -13.65 7.55 0.64
N TYR A 23 -14.11 6.55 -0.11
CA TYR A 23 -13.53 6.21 -1.41
C TYR A 23 -13.71 7.33 -2.44
N LEU A 24 -14.88 7.97 -2.46
CA LEU A 24 -15.19 9.05 -3.38
C LEU A 24 -14.28 10.26 -3.16
N ILE A 25 -14.06 10.69 -1.91
CA ILE A 25 -13.17 11.81 -1.58
C ILE A 25 -11.72 11.49 -1.96
N ASN A 26 -11.29 10.24 -1.83
CA ASN A 26 -9.96 9.80 -2.21
C ASN A 26 -9.81 9.52 -3.71
N SER A 27 -10.89 9.54 -4.47
CA SER A 27 -10.88 9.33 -5.92
C SER A 27 -10.15 10.47 -6.65
N PRO A 28 -9.60 10.21 -7.85
CA PRO A 28 -9.00 11.23 -8.70
C PRO A 28 -9.96 12.41 -8.97
N ILE A 29 -11.24 12.13 -9.18
CA ILE A 29 -12.27 13.14 -9.49
C ILE A 29 -12.39 14.19 -8.37
N CYS A 30 -12.41 13.77 -7.11
CA CYS A 30 -12.46 14.71 -5.99
C CYS A 30 -11.10 15.36 -5.74
N LYS A 31 -10.00 14.61 -5.87
CA LYS A 31 -8.65 15.16 -5.72
C LYS A 31 -8.34 16.26 -6.72
N GLU A 32 -8.73 16.11 -7.97
CA GLU A 32 -8.60 17.15 -9.00
C GLU A 32 -9.40 18.41 -8.64
N GLN A 33 -10.64 18.26 -8.16
CA GLN A 33 -11.45 19.39 -7.71
C GLN A 33 -10.81 20.12 -6.51
N PHE A 34 -10.22 19.38 -5.57
CA PHE A 34 -9.49 19.97 -4.44
C PHE A 34 -8.24 20.69 -4.93
N ASN A 35 -7.43 20.03 -5.76
CA ASN A 35 -6.17 20.57 -6.27
C ASN A 35 -6.40 21.86 -7.08
N SER A 36 -7.47 21.93 -7.87
CA SER A 36 -7.82 23.13 -8.65
C SER A 36 -8.22 24.33 -7.78
N LYS A 37 -8.57 24.09 -6.52
CA LYS A 37 -9.01 25.12 -5.56
C LYS A 37 -7.96 25.43 -4.49
N LEU A 38 -6.81 24.74 -4.52
CA LEU A 38 -5.70 25.04 -3.62
C LEU A 38 -5.13 26.43 -3.93
N THR A 39 -5.00 27.24 -2.89
CA THR A 39 -4.42 28.59 -2.98
C THR A 39 -3.26 28.69 -1.99
N GLY A 40 -2.29 29.52 -2.33
CA GLY A 40 -1.13 29.80 -1.47
C GLY A 40 0.20 29.44 -2.15
N ILE A 41 1.21 30.28 -1.88
CA ILE A 41 2.60 30.08 -2.30
C ILE A 41 3.34 29.44 -1.12
N GLY A 42 3.76 28.18 -1.28
CA GLY A 42 4.53 27.44 -0.27
C GLY A 42 3.73 26.43 0.53
N VAL A 43 2.66 26.81 1.21
CA VAL A 43 1.74 25.88 1.89
C VAL A 43 0.35 25.96 1.25
N PRO A 44 -0.08 24.92 0.51
CA PRO A 44 -1.39 24.90 -0.10
C PRO A 44 -2.50 24.87 0.96
N ASN A 45 -3.43 25.80 0.88
CA ASN A 45 -4.60 25.86 1.76
C ASN A 45 -5.88 25.59 0.99
N LEU A 46 -6.75 24.76 1.56
CA LEU A 46 -8.08 24.48 1.06
C LEU A 46 -9.10 25.13 2.02
N HIS A 47 -9.88 26.07 1.52
CA HIS A 47 -10.88 26.74 2.34
C HIS A 47 -12.13 25.89 2.54
N LEU A 48 -12.77 26.02 3.70
CA LEU A 48 -13.99 25.28 4.03
C LEU A 48 -15.13 25.54 3.01
N ARG A 49 -15.15 26.73 2.41
CA ARG A 49 -16.08 27.08 1.32
C ARG A 49 -15.85 26.20 0.09
N ASP A 50 -14.60 25.90 -0.23
CA ASP A 50 -14.24 25.12 -1.42
C ASP A 50 -14.56 23.64 -1.23
N ILE A 51 -14.40 23.13 -0.02
CA ILE A 51 -14.87 21.79 0.36
C ILE A 51 -16.39 21.67 0.22
N ARG A 52 -17.14 22.71 0.61
CA ARG A 52 -18.60 22.72 0.48
C ARG A 52 -19.09 22.76 -0.97
N ASN A 53 -18.27 23.25 -1.87
CA ASN A 53 -18.59 23.42 -3.30
C ASN A 53 -18.06 22.27 -4.17
N VAL A 54 -17.59 21.18 -3.58
CA VAL A 54 -17.20 19.98 -4.33
C VAL A 54 -18.44 19.29 -4.87
N GLU A 55 -18.40 19.01 -6.15
CA GLU A 55 -19.45 18.26 -6.83
C GLU A 55 -19.21 16.77 -6.68
N ILE A 56 -20.16 16.08 -6.08
CA ILE A 56 -20.13 14.62 -5.99
C ILE A 56 -21.32 14.03 -6.73
N VAL A 57 -21.08 12.95 -7.44
CA VAL A 57 -22.10 12.15 -8.10
C VAL A 57 -22.17 10.82 -7.38
N TYR A 58 -23.37 10.41 -6.97
CA TYR A 58 -23.55 9.19 -6.23
C TYR A 58 -24.78 8.40 -6.73
N PRO A 59 -24.70 7.06 -6.74
CA PRO A 59 -25.80 6.19 -7.12
C PRO A 59 -26.78 5.96 -5.95
N SER A 60 -27.67 4.99 -6.09
CA SER A 60 -28.55 4.54 -5.00
C SER A 60 -27.74 4.01 -3.81
N LEU A 61 -28.34 3.99 -2.62
CA LEU A 61 -27.66 3.52 -1.41
C LEU A 61 -27.22 2.04 -1.52
N GLU A 62 -27.99 1.24 -2.21
CA GLU A 62 -27.71 -0.18 -2.45
C GLU A 62 -26.50 -0.36 -3.37
N GLU A 63 -26.46 0.40 -4.45
CA GLU A 63 -25.30 0.42 -5.36
C GLU A 63 -24.04 0.94 -4.67
N GLN A 64 -24.15 1.95 -3.80
CA GLN A 64 -23.01 2.44 -3.00
C GLN A 64 -22.43 1.35 -2.11
N LYS A 65 -23.27 0.55 -1.46
CA LYS A 65 -22.83 -0.56 -0.61
C LYS A 65 -22.14 -1.64 -1.43
N GLU A 66 -22.67 -1.96 -2.62
CA GLU A 66 -22.06 -2.95 -3.49
C GLU A 66 -20.71 -2.48 -4.03
N ILE A 67 -20.60 -1.22 -4.44
CA ILE A 67 -19.31 -0.61 -4.84
C ILE A 67 -18.30 -0.71 -3.70
N VAL A 68 -18.70 -0.37 -2.47
CA VAL A 68 -17.81 -0.47 -1.30
C VAL A 68 -17.38 -1.91 -1.07
N ARG A 69 -18.28 -2.89 -1.16
CA ARG A 69 -17.96 -4.31 -1.00
C ARG A 69 -16.89 -4.76 -2.01
N ILE A 70 -17.03 -4.34 -3.26
CA ILE A 70 -16.05 -4.66 -4.32
C ILE A 70 -14.70 -3.99 -4.01
N LEU A 71 -14.70 -2.71 -3.68
CA LEU A 71 -13.47 -1.98 -3.37
C LEU A 71 -12.76 -2.55 -2.15
N ASP A 72 -13.48 -2.85 -1.07
CA ASP A 72 -12.92 -3.49 0.11
C ASP A 72 -12.24 -4.81 -0.26
N THR A 73 -12.90 -5.65 -1.05
CA THR A 73 -12.33 -6.92 -1.51
C THR A 73 -11.03 -6.73 -2.32
N ILE A 74 -10.96 -5.68 -3.13
CA ILE A 74 -9.77 -5.36 -3.93
C ILE A 74 -8.62 -4.89 -3.03
N PHE A 75 -8.90 -3.99 -2.10
CA PHE A 75 -7.88 -3.47 -1.18
C PHE A 75 -7.37 -4.53 -0.20
N ASP A 76 -8.24 -5.43 0.26
CA ASP A 76 -7.81 -6.56 1.09
C ASP A 76 -6.82 -7.45 0.32
N LYS A 77 -7.11 -7.76 -0.95
CA LYS A 77 -6.19 -8.53 -1.82
C LYS A 77 -4.90 -7.77 -2.12
N GLU A 78 -4.95 -6.46 -2.30
CA GLU A 78 -3.75 -5.63 -2.48
C GLU A 78 -2.85 -5.70 -1.25
N GLN A 79 -3.44 -5.66 -0.05
CA GLN A 79 -2.70 -5.83 1.19
C GLN A 79 -2.06 -7.22 1.31
N ASP A 80 -2.77 -8.28 0.95
CA ASP A 80 -2.23 -9.64 0.93
C ASP A 80 -1.04 -9.76 -0.03
N ILE A 81 -1.15 -9.17 -1.23
CA ILE A 81 -0.06 -9.12 -2.22
C ILE A 81 1.16 -8.39 -1.66
N GLN A 82 0.96 -7.26 -0.98
CA GLN A 82 2.07 -6.52 -0.37
C GLN A 82 2.79 -7.35 0.69
N GLN A 83 2.06 -8.09 1.52
CA GLN A 83 2.66 -9.00 2.51
C GLN A 83 3.49 -10.10 1.84
N LEU A 84 3.04 -10.63 0.70
CA LEU A 84 3.80 -11.62 -0.07
C LEU A 84 5.07 -11.03 -0.68
N ILE A 85 5.04 -9.80 -1.16
CA ILE A 85 6.22 -9.08 -1.66
C ILE A 85 7.24 -8.90 -0.53
N ASP A 86 6.81 -8.44 0.64
CA ASP A 86 7.67 -8.26 1.81
C ASP A 86 8.28 -9.59 2.27
N LEU A 87 7.54 -10.69 2.13
CA LEU A 87 8.05 -12.04 2.43
C LEU A 87 9.14 -12.48 1.45
N ILE A 88 8.97 -12.20 0.16
CA ILE A 88 9.98 -12.50 -0.88
C ILE A 88 11.27 -11.76 -0.57
N GLU A 89 11.21 -10.47 -0.23
CA GLU A 89 12.38 -9.68 0.14
C GLU A 89 13.11 -10.27 1.36
N LYS A 90 12.35 -10.69 2.39
CA LYS A 90 12.92 -11.37 3.58
C LYS A 90 13.61 -12.68 3.20
N ILE A 91 13.03 -13.48 2.31
CA ILE A 91 13.62 -14.73 1.83
C ILE A 91 14.95 -14.44 1.11
N ASP A 92 15.01 -13.42 0.29
CA ASP A 92 16.25 -13.05 -0.41
C ASP A 92 17.34 -12.57 0.55
N LEU A 93 16.98 -11.82 1.59
CA LEU A 93 17.91 -11.46 2.65
C LEU A 93 18.40 -12.69 3.43
N MET A 94 17.52 -13.64 3.74
CA MET A 94 17.89 -14.89 4.39
C MET A 94 18.83 -15.72 3.52
N LYS A 95 18.57 -15.87 2.23
CA LYS A 95 19.45 -16.56 1.28
C LYS A 95 20.86 -15.95 1.28
N LYS A 96 20.96 -14.62 1.16
CA LYS A 96 22.24 -13.89 1.22
C LYS A 96 22.96 -14.12 2.54
N SER A 97 22.25 -14.10 3.65
CA SER A 97 22.80 -14.36 5.00
C SER A 97 23.34 -15.79 5.11
N ILE A 98 22.57 -16.77 4.66
CA ILE A 98 22.97 -18.19 4.69
C ILE A 98 24.21 -18.41 3.83
N LEU A 99 24.23 -17.86 2.59
CA LEU A 99 25.39 -17.94 1.72
C LEU A 99 26.63 -17.30 2.37
N ALA A 100 26.50 -16.12 2.94
CA ALA A 100 27.60 -15.44 3.61
C ALA A 100 28.14 -16.25 4.80
N ARG A 101 27.26 -16.89 5.58
CA ARG A 101 27.65 -17.78 6.67
C ARG A 101 28.29 -19.07 6.18
N ALA A 102 27.77 -19.64 5.08
CA ALA A 102 28.36 -20.81 4.45
C ALA A 102 29.81 -20.57 4.02
N PHE A 103 30.05 -19.44 3.33
CA PHE A 103 31.41 -19.07 2.89
C PHE A 103 32.37 -18.74 4.04
N ARG A 104 31.87 -18.43 5.23
CA ARG A 104 32.68 -18.24 6.44
C ARG A 104 32.84 -19.51 7.28
N GLY A 105 32.21 -20.61 6.87
CA GLY A 105 32.21 -21.86 7.67
C GLY A 105 31.35 -21.79 8.96
N GLU A 106 30.41 -20.86 9.04
CA GLU A 106 29.62 -20.57 10.25
C GLU A 106 28.27 -21.32 10.28
N LEU A 107 27.99 -22.22 9.36
CA LEU A 107 26.71 -22.93 9.33
C LEU A 107 26.58 -24.04 10.39
N GLY A 108 27.69 -24.40 11.07
CA GLY A 108 27.70 -25.45 12.09
C GLY A 108 27.39 -26.84 11.52
N THR A 109 27.56 -27.03 10.22
CA THR A 109 27.37 -28.33 9.53
C THR A 109 28.64 -29.14 9.43
N ASN A 110 29.79 -28.54 9.80
CA ASN A 110 31.08 -29.24 9.78
C ASN A 110 31.14 -30.20 10.95
N LEU A 111 31.46 -31.45 10.69
CA LEU A 111 31.81 -32.40 11.73
C LEU A 111 33.10 -31.93 12.40
N PRO A 112 33.29 -32.17 13.71
CA PRO A 112 34.52 -31.77 14.41
C PRO A 112 35.83 -32.35 13.82
N GLU A 113 35.69 -33.37 12.99
CA GLU A 113 36.79 -34.08 12.33
C GLU A 113 37.06 -33.62 10.89
N GLU A 114 36.21 -32.72 10.35
CA GLU A 114 36.42 -32.19 9.00
C GLU A 114 37.33 -30.96 9.03
N GLU A 115 38.28 -30.92 8.06
CA GLU A 115 39.13 -29.75 7.84
C GLU A 115 38.26 -28.52 7.56
N SER A 116 38.67 -27.38 8.09
CA SER A 116 37.94 -26.12 7.85
C SER A 116 37.97 -25.78 6.35
N ALA A 117 36.91 -25.20 5.83
CA ALA A 117 36.85 -24.76 4.41
C ALA A 117 38.00 -23.82 4.05
N MET A 118 38.59 -23.11 5.01
CA MET A 118 39.77 -22.26 4.84
C MET A 118 41.06 -23.07 4.63
N GLU A 119 41.21 -24.21 5.28
CA GLU A 119 42.35 -25.10 5.12
C GLU A 119 42.28 -25.83 3.79
N LEU A 120 41.09 -26.31 3.41
CA LEU A 120 40.83 -26.87 2.09
C LEU A 120 41.13 -25.86 0.97
N LEU A 121 40.73 -24.61 1.13
CA LEU A 121 40.95 -23.54 0.15
C LEU A 121 42.47 -23.22 0.02
N LYS A 122 43.19 -23.20 1.14
CA LYS A 122 44.67 -23.02 1.14
C LYS A 122 45.36 -24.17 0.44
N SER A 123 44.96 -25.41 0.71
CA SER A 123 45.55 -26.58 0.07
C SER A 123 45.36 -26.60 -1.46
N VAL A 124 44.27 -26.01 -1.97
CA VAL A 124 43.99 -25.89 -3.42
C VAL A 124 44.75 -24.72 -4.06
N LEU A 125 45.03 -23.65 -3.30
CA LEU A 125 45.73 -22.46 -3.78
C LEU A 125 47.25 -22.56 -3.69
N GLU A 126 47.80 -23.50 -2.92
CA GLU A 126 49.25 -23.75 -2.77
C GLU A 126 49.77 -24.77 -3.79
N VAL A 127 48.94 -25.19 -4.77
CA VAL A 127 49.33 -26.01 -5.93
C VAL A 127 49.60 -25.11 -7.14
#